data_2b6e2eed9db057dc730b888aac9f25d4
#
_entry.id   2b6e2eed9db057dc730b888aac9f25d4
#
_cell.length_a   1.000
_cell.length_b   1.000
_cell.length_c   1.000
_cell.angle_alpha   90.00
_cell.angle_beta   90.00
_cell.angle_gamma   90.00
#
_symmetry.space_group_name_H-M   'P 1'
#
loop_
_entity.id
_entity.type
_entity.pdbx_description
1 polymer ?
#
loop_
_entity_poly.entity_id
_entity_poly.type
_entity_poly.pdbx_seq_one_letter_code
_entity_poly.pdbx_strand_id
1 'polypeptide(L)'
;QFERLSQITIKYIQHSSQATDITKHVQQWLIENREAIEKFFKSKDFTDAMRTVMPKVFSVVGQTANIIISIVASCITLLYMFFILLDYEYLTNSWIKIFPKKVRPFWNEVAKDVERELNNYIRGQSLVALCMGIMFCIGFTIIDFPMAIGLGILIGIMDLVPYLHTFALIPTAFLALLEAADTGQNFWMIFGLAVLVFIIVQIITDMVITPRIMGKAMGLNPAILLLSLSI
;
A
#
# COMPACT_ATOMS: atom_id res chain seq x y z
N GLN A 1 43.67 -8.08 9.39
CA GLN A 1 42.38 -7.71 10.01
C GLN A 1 41.64 -8.94 10.57
N PHE A 2 41.74 -10.11 9.92
CA PHE A 2 41.09 -11.34 10.37
C PHE A 2 41.69 -11.85 11.71
N GLU A 3 42.98 -11.74 11.90
CA GLU A 3 43.62 -12.10 13.19
C GLU A 3 43.16 -11.21 14.34
N ARG A 4 42.93 -9.91 14.09
CA ARG A 4 42.38 -8.98 15.09
C ARG A 4 40.94 -9.31 15.46
N LEU A 5 40.09 -9.64 14.46
CA LEU A 5 38.71 -10.02 14.69
C LEU A 5 38.61 -11.36 15.43
N SER A 6 39.42 -12.35 15.06
CA SER A 6 39.43 -13.64 15.76
C SER A 6 39.87 -13.50 17.23
N GLN A 7 40.89 -12.68 17.53
CA GLN A 7 41.34 -12.42 18.91
C GLN A 7 40.29 -11.65 19.73
N ILE A 8 39.56 -10.69 19.13
CA ILE A 8 38.51 -9.95 19.81
C ILE A 8 37.33 -10.88 20.12
N THR A 9 36.96 -11.75 19.18
CA THR A 9 35.85 -12.71 19.35
C THR A 9 36.19 -13.76 20.42
N ILE A 10 37.43 -14.30 20.43
CA ILE A 10 37.90 -15.23 21.44
C ILE A 10 37.92 -14.58 22.83
N LYS A 11 38.38 -13.32 22.94
CA LYS A 11 38.42 -12.56 24.18
C LYS A 11 37.01 -12.24 24.73
N TYR A 12 36.05 -11.99 23.87
CA TYR A 12 34.64 -11.72 24.25
C TYR A 12 33.96 -13.01 24.76
N ILE A 13 34.22 -14.16 24.12
CA ILE A 13 33.69 -15.48 24.51
C ILE A 13 34.30 -15.96 25.83
N GLN A 14 35.59 -15.69 26.09
CA GLN A 14 36.26 -16.05 27.34
C GLN A 14 35.76 -15.24 28.55
N HIS A 15 35.16 -14.07 28.34
CA HIS A 15 34.67 -13.22 29.45
C HIS A 15 33.18 -13.46 29.77
N SER A 16 32.44 -14.21 28.96
CA SER A 16 31.06 -14.56 29.26
C SER A 16 31.03 -15.88 30.03
N SER A 17 30.73 -15.83 31.30
CA SER A 17 30.74 -16.96 32.27
C SER A 17 29.59 -17.98 32.06
N GLN A 18 28.91 -17.96 30.92
CA GLN A 18 27.91 -18.94 30.50
C GLN A 18 28.17 -19.46 29.07
N ALA A 19 29.38 -20.01 28.87
CA ALA A 19 29.65 -20.73 27.62
C ALA A 19 28.92 -22.09 27.66
N THR A 20 27.77 -22.14 26.99
CA THR A 20 26.99 -23.37 26.71
C THR A 20 27.90 -24.34 25.93
N ASP A 21 27.70 -25.65 26.06
CA ASP A 21 28.46 -26.71 25.35
C ASP A 21 28.55 -26.48 23.81
N ILE A 22 27.57 -25.81 23.25
CA ILE A 22 27.55 -25.39 21.83
C ILE A 22 28.74 -24.49 21.49
N THR A 23 29.13 -23.57 22.37
CA THR A 23 30.22 -22.61 22.11
C THR A 23 31.59 -23.32 22.10
N LYS A 24 31.78 -24.34 22.92
CA LYS A 24 33.01 -25.17 22.94
C LYS A 24 33.11 -26.02 21.65
N HIS A 25 32.02 -26.63 21.23
CA HIS A 25 31.94 -27.40 19.98
C HIS A 25 32.22 -26.54 18.74
N VAL A 26 31.68 -25.32 18.71
CA VAL A 26 31.92 -24.37 17.61
C VAL A 26 33.39 -23.90 17.61
N GLN A 27 34.00 -23.66 18.77
CA GLN A 27 35.42 -23.30 18.86
C GLN A 27 36.33 -24.42 18.37
N GLN A 28 36.07 -25.65 18.78
CA GLN A 28 36.86 -26.81 18.40
C GLN A 28 36.76 -27.07 16.89
N TRP A 29 35.55 -26.96 16.34
CA TRP A 29 35.28 -27.06 14.89
C TRP A 29 35.98 -25.95 14.08
N LEU A 30 35.99 -24.70 14.58
CA LEU A 30 36.68 -23.57 13.93
C LEU A 30 38.21 -23.74 13.92
N ILE A 31 38.80 -24.30 14.98
CA ILE A 31 40.24 -24.56 15.06
C ILE A 31 40.63 -25.71 14.13
N GLU A 32 39.83 -26.76 14.10
CA GLU A 32 40.07 -27.96 13.28
C GLU A 32 39.92 -27.69 11.78
N ASN A 33 39.04 -26.79 11.41
CA ASN A 33 38.77 -26.42 10.01
C ASN A 33 39.42 -25.10 9.57
N ARG A 34 40.36 -24.56 10.35
CA ARG A 34 40.97 -23.24 10.10
C ARG A 34 41.56 -23.10 8.69
N GLU A 35 42.29 -24.11 8.21
CA GLU A 35 42.91 -24.08 6.87
C GLU A 35 41.86 -24.16 5.74
N ALA A 36 40.81 -24.93 5.93
CA ALA A 36 39.72 -25.03 4.97
C ALA A 36 38.92 -23.70 4.88
N ILE A 37 38.68 -23.07 6.03
CA ILE A 37 38.04 -21.78 6.13
C ILE A 37 38.88 -20.68 5.47
N GLU A 38 40.18 -20.65 5.73
CA GLU A 38 41.08 -19.67 5.14
C GLU A 38 41.23 -19.85 3.63
N LYS A 39 41.26 -21.11 3.13
CA LYS A 39 41.22 -21.44 1.70
C LYS A 39 39.91 -21.00 1.05
N PHE A 40 38.79 -21.21 1.74
CA PHE A 40 37.46 -20.77 1.23
C PHE A 40 37.40 -19.25 1.12
N PHE A 41 37.80 -18.48 2.12
CA PHE A 41 37.81 -17.02 2.08
C PHE A 41 38.79 -16.41 1.06
N LYS A 42 39.85 -17.16 0.70
CA LYS A 42 40.79 -16.75 -0.36
C LYS A 42 40.41 -17.26 -1.75
N SER A 43 39.35 -18.08 -1.85
CA SER A 43 38.92 -18.64 -3.14
C SER A 43 38.31 -17.55 -4.05
N LYS A 44 38.52 -17.72 -5.34
CA LYS A 44 37.87 -16.88 -6.36
C LYS A 44 36.35 -16.91 -6.23
N ASP A 45 35.81 -18.08 -5.94
CA ASP A 45 34.37 -18.30 -5.81
C ASP A 45 33.75 -17.48 -4.67
N PHE A 46 34.44 -17.35 -3.53
CA PHE A 46 34.01 -16.48 -2.42
C PHE A 46 34.05 -15.01 -2.81
N THR A 47 35.10 -14.58 -3.51
CA THR A 47 35.25 -13.18 -3.95
C THR A 47 34.17 -12.80 -4.96
N ASP A 48 33.84 -13.70 -5.88
CA ASP A 48 32.80 -13.50 -6.89
C ASP A 48 31.40 -13.57 -6.28
N ALA A 49 31.17 -14.48 -5.32
CA ALA A 49 29.94 -14.53 -4.54
C ALA A 49 29.74 -13.23 -3.73
N MET A 50 30.78 -12.73 -3.06
CA MET A 50 30.69 -11.46 -2.32
C MET A 50 30.42 -10.27 -3.24
N ARG A 51 31.05 -10.20 -4.41
CA ARG A 51 30.79 -9.15 -5.41
C ARG A 51 29.36 -9.17 -5.94
N THR A 52 28.75 -10.35 -6.01
CA THR A 52 27.38 -10.50 -6.52
C THR A 52 26.32 -10.32 -5.41
N VAL A 53 26.58 -10.82 -4.21
CA VAL A 53 25.63 -10.85 -3.10
C VAL A 53 25.60 -9.51 -2.35
N MET A 54 26.76 -8.90 -2.08
CA MET A 54 26.82 -7.66 -1.28
C MET A 54 26.01 -6.49 -1.88
N PRO A 55 26.07 -6.20 -3.19
CA PRO A 55 25.24 -5.15 -3.75
C PRO A 55 23.74 -5.43 -3.61
N LYS A 56 23.34 -6.72 -3.74
CA LYS A 56 21.94 -7.13 -3.54
C LYS A 56 21.49 -6.94 -2.09
N VAL A 57 22.33 -7.33 -1.13
CA VAL A 57 22.04 -7.12 0.30
C VAL A 57 21.92 -5.64 0.62
N PHE A 58 22.84 -4.80 0.14
CA PHE A 58 22.76 -3.35 0.33
C PHE A 58 21.53 -2.72 -0.34
N SER A 59 21.15 -3.23 -1.51
CA SER A 59 19.92 -2.82 -2.20
C SER A 59 18.67 -3.16 -1.37
N VAL A 60 18.60 -4.38 -0.83
CA VAL A 60 17.47 -4.82 0.02
C VAL A 60 17.41 -4.00 1.31
N VAL A 61 18.55 -3.77 1.97
CA VAL A 61 18.62 -2.94 3.19
C VAL A 61 18.19 -1.51 2.89
N GLY A 62 18.64 -0.92 1.77
CA GLY A 62 18.23 0.42 1.35
C GLY A 62 16.73 0.52 1.04
N GLN A 63 16.15 -0.48 0.38
CA GLN A 63 14.71 -0.55 0.13
C GLN A 63 13.91 -0.69 1.43
N THR A 64 14.38 -1.50 2.38
CA THR A 64 13.76 -1.66 3.70
C THR A 64 13.76 -0.35 4.49
N ALA A 65 14.88 0.39 4.46
CA ALA A 65 14.96 1.71 5.10
C ALA A 65 13.94 2.70 4.49
N ASN A 66 13.79 2.71 3.17
CA ASN A 66 12.81 3.55 2.49
C ASN A 66 11.37 3.17 2.87
N ILE A 67 11.06 1.88 3.03
CA ILE A 67 9.76 1.41 3.48
C ILE A 67 9.48 1.90 4.90
N ILE A 68 10.45 1.78 5.82
CA ILE A 68 10.30 2.25 7.21
C ILE A 68 10.06 3.77 7.23
N ILE A 69 10.84 4.55 6.47
CA ILE A 69 10.67 6.00 6.36
C ILE A 69 9.28 6.34 5.82
N SER A 70 8.79 5.60 4.81
CA SER A 70 7.46 5.80 4.24
C SER A 70 6.35 5.49 5.25
N ILE A 71 6.49 4.44 6.04
CA ILE A 71 5.55 4.10 7.11
C ILE A 71 5.52 5.21 8.17
N VAL A 72 6.70 5.67 8.63
CA VAL A 72 6.80 6.76 9.62
C VAL A 72 6.18 8.04 9.07
N ALA A 73 6.47 8.40 7.82
CA ALA A 73 5.87 9.56 7.16
C ALA A 73 4.34 9.44 7.06
N SER A 74 3.82 8.25 6.72
CA SER A 74 2.38 7.98 6.73
C SER A 74 1.77 8.13 8.11
N CYS A 75 2.41 7.60 9.15
CA CYS A 75 1.95 7.75 10.54
C CYS A 75 1.93 9.22 10.97
N ILE A 76 2.95 10.00 10.62
CA ILE A 76 2.99 11.44 10.89
C ILE A 76 1.85 12.16 10.16
N THR A 77 1.61 11.82 8.89
CA THR A 77 0.51 12.39 8.11
C THR A 77 -0.85 12.10 8.74
N LEU A 78 -1.09 10.85 9.16
CA LEU A 78 -2.31 10.45 9.84
C LEU A 78 -2.48 11.17 11.19
N LEU A 79 -1.38 11.37 11.92
CA LEU A 79 -1.38 12.10 13.19
C LEU A 79 -1.72 13.58 12.96
N TYR A 80 -1.14 14.22 11.94
CA TYR A 80 -1.52 15.59 11.55
C TYR A 80 -3.00 15.67 11.15
N MET A 81 -3.48 14.72 10.34
CA MET A 81 -4.88 14.66 9.96
C MET A 81 -5.80 14.51 11.18
N PHE A 82 -5.41 13.69 12.14
CA PHE A 82 -6.14 13.50 13.40
C PHE A 82 -6.20 14.80 14.22
N PHE A 83 -5.09 15.52 14.37
CA PHE A 83 -5.09 16.81 15.08
C PHE A 83 -5.90 17.88 14.34
N ILE A 84 -5.83 17.94 13.01
CA ILE A 84 -6.68 18.84 12.23
C ILE A 84 -8.17 18.51 12.42
N LEU A 85 -8.52 17.22 12.52
CA LEU A 85 -9.90 16.81 12.80
C LEU A 85 -10.35 17.14 14.22
N LEU A 86 -9.48 17.06 15.23
CA LEU A 86 -9.78 17.46 16.60
C LEU A 86 -10.00 18.96 16.71
N ASP A 87 -9.21 19.76 16.01
CA ASP A 87 -9.29 21.23 16.03
C ASP A 87 -10.17 21.79 14.89
N TYR A 88 -10.95 20.94 14.23
CA TYR A 88 -11.73 21.29 13.04
C TYR A 88 -12.66 22.49 13.31
N GLU A 89 -13.39 22.49 14.43
CA GLU A 89 -14.30 23.59 14.78
C GLU A 89 -13.54 24.91 15.02
N TYR A 90 -12.38 24.84 15.65
CA TYR A 90 -11.53 26.01 15.88
C TYR A 90 -10.97 26.56 14.57
N LEU A 91 -10.49 25.68 13.71
CA LEU A 91 -9.97 26.04 12.38
C LEU A 91 -11.08 26.64 11.50
N THR A 92 -12.25 26.00 11.46
CA THR A 92 -13.39 26.43 10.64
C THR A 92 -13.96 27.78 11.07
N ASN A 93 -13.94 28.08 12.36
CA ASN A 93 -14.41 29.37 12.88
C ASN A 93 -13.33 30.47 12.86
N SER A 94 -12.06 30.09 12.79
CA SER A 94 -10.95 31.05 12.89
C SER A 94 -10.49 31.60 11.55
N TRP A 95 -10.49 30.78 10.48
CA TRP A 95 -10.05 31.23 9.16
C TRP A 95 -10.91 32.35 8.57
N ILE A 96 -12.23 32.38 8.88
CA ILE A 96 -13.16 33.43 8.45
C ILE A 96 -12.78 34.79 9.07
N LYS A 97 -12.12 34.79 10.24
CA LYS A 97 -11.70 36.03 10.91
C LYS A 97 -10.57 36.75 10.18
N ILE A 98 -9.84 36.07 9.28
CA ILE A 98 -8.78 36.61 8.44
C ILE A 98 -9.36 37.62 7.43
N PHE A 99 -10.62 37.42 7.00
CA PHE A 99 -11.27 38.28 6.01
C PHE A 99 -11.84 39.55 6.63
N PRO A 100 -11.87 40.68 5.87
CA PRO A 100 -12.54 41.91 6.31
C PRO A 100 -13.99 41.68 6.68
N LYS A 101 -14.49 42.41 7.68
CA LYS A 101 -15.86 42.20 8.21
C LYS A 101 -16.96 42.25 7.14
N LYS A 102 -16.77 43.03 6.08
CA LYS A 102 -17.75 43.19 4.98
C LYS A 102 -17.97 41.93 4.15
N VAL A 103 -16.94 41.10 3.98
CA VAL A 103 -16.98 39.90 3.10
C VAL A 103 -17.13 38.59 3.90
N ARG A 104 -17.07 38.65 5.24
CA ARG A 104 -17.24 37.46 6.11
C ARG A 104 -18.52 36.71 5.90
N PRO A 105 -19.72 37.35 5.76
CA PRO A 105 -20.96 36.62 5.56
C PRO A 105 -20.93 35.81 4.25
N PHE A 106 -20.40 36.37 3.18
CA PHE A 106 -20.25 35.67 1.90
C PHE A 106 -19.35 34.41 2.05
N TRP A 107 -18.16 34.56 2.66
CA TRP A 107 -17.25 33.43 2.85
C TRP A 107 -17.78 32.38 3.81
N ASN A 108 -18.60 32.77 4.77
CA ASN A 108 -19.25 31.83 5.68
C ASN A 108 -20.34 31.00 4.96
N GLU A 109 -21.06 31.61 4.04
CA GLU A 109 -22.05 30.92 3.21
C GLU A 109 -21.36 29.94 2.25
N VAL A 110 -20.31 30.39 1.55
CA VAL A 110 -19.52 29.54 0.66
C VAL A 110 -18.91 28.36 1.45
N ALA A 111 -18.37 28.58 2.63
CA ALA A 111 -17.82 27.50 3.46
C ALA A 111 -18.87 26.45 3.83
N LYS A 112 -20.08 26.89 4.23
CA LYS A 112 -21.18 25.98 4.57
C LYS A 112 -21.69 25.21 3.37
N ASP A 113 -21.71 25.84 2.22
CA ASP A 113 -22.12 25.16 0.96
C ASP A 113 -21.08 24.11 0.57
N VAL A 114 -19.78 24.44 0.62
CA VAL A 114 -18.69 23.48 0.37
C VAL A 114 -18.73 22.32 1.36
N GLU A 115 -18.92 22.59 2.66
CA GLU A 115 -19.04 21.55 3.70
C GLU A 115 -20.21 20.62 3.40
N ARG A 116 -21.36 21.16 3.05
CA ARG A 116 -22.56 20.38 2.69
C ARG A 116 -22.31 19.50 1.46
N GLU A 117 -21.73 20.09 0.41
CA GLU A 117 -21.47 19.37 -0.84
C GLU A 117 -20.39 18.28 -0.65
N LEU A 118 -19.33 18.55 0.12
CA LEU A 118 -18.34 17.54 0.48
C LEU A 118 -18.95 16.38 1.28
N ASN A 119 -19.81 16.69 2.23
CA ASN A 119 -20.47 15.67 3.05
C ASN A 119 -21.39 14.79 2.18
N ASN A 120 -22.14 15.39 1.28
CA ASN A 120 -22.98 14.70 0.31
C ASN A 120 -22.13 13.82 -0.63
N TYR A 121 -21.00 14.37 -1.10
CA TYR A 121 -20.07 13.66 -1.96
C TYR A 121 -19.47 12.42 -1.25
N ILE A 122 -18.94 12.57 -0.01
CA ILE A 122 -18.36 11.46 0.75
C ILE A 122 -19.40 10.37 1.00
N ARG A 123 -20.63 10.74 1.35
CA ARG A 123 -21.74 9.78 1.53
C ARG A 123 -22.08 9.05 0.22
N GLY A 124 -22.16 9.77 -0.87
CA GLY A 124 -22.38 9.19 -2.19
C GLY A 124 -21.27 8.25 -2.62
N GLN A 125 -20.01 8.69 -2.49
CA GLN A 125 -18.85 7.90 -2.85
C GLN A 125 -18.70 6.65 -1.99
N SER A 126 -18.99 6.73 -0.69
CA SER A 126 -18.97 5.56 0.19
C SER A 126 -20.01 4.50 -0.25
N LEU A 127 -21.17 4.94 -0.72
CA LEU A 127 -22.19 4.02 -1.22
C LEU A 127 -21.80 3.40 -2.57
N VAL A 128 -21.18 4.19 -3.47
CA VAL A 128 -20.64 3.69 -4.74
C VAL A 128 -19.56 2.65 -4.47
N ALA A 129 -18.60 2.96 -3.60
CA ALA A 129 -17.51 2.08 -3.21
C ALA A 129 -18.01 0.75 -2.60
N LEU A 130 -19.04 0.80 -1.76
CA LEU A 130 -19.68 -0.39 -1.21
C LEU A 130 -20.32 -1.26 -2.29
N CYS A 131 -21.09 -0.65 -3.19
CA CYS A 131 -21.71 -1.36 -4.33
C CYS A 131 -20.64 -1.98 -5.22
N MET A 132 -19.58 -1.25 -5.52
CA MET A 132 -18.47 -1.70 -6.35
C MET A 132 -17.75 -2.88 -5.70
N GLY A 133 -17.44 -2.80 -4.41
CA GLY A 133 -16.83 -3.90 -3.66
C GLY A 133 -17.66 -5.18 -3.69
N ILE A 134 -18.98 -5.06 -3.50
CA ILE A 134 -19.92 -6.20 -3.60
C ILE A 134 -19.91 -6.79 -5.01
N MET A 135 -19.94 -5.96 -6.05
CA MET A 135 -19.92 -6.43 -7.43
C MET A 135 -18.61 -7.14 -7.78
N PHE A 136 -17.47 -6.63 -7.31
CA PHE A 136 -16.19 -7.32 -7.48
C PHE A 136 -16.14 -8.65 -6.72
N CYS A 137 -16.65 -8.72 -5.49
CA CYS A 137 -16.75 -9.98 -4.76
C CYS A 137 -17.57 -11.02 -5.55
N ILE A 138 -18.72 -10.62 -6.08
CA ILE A 138 -19.58 -11.49 -6.89
C ILE A 138 -18.87 -11.87 -8.20
N GLY A 139 -18.35 -10.91 -8.93
CA GLY A 139 -17.69 -11.12 -10.22
C GLY A 139 -16.49 -12.08 -10.12
N PHE A 140 -15.62 -11.88 -9.13
CA PHE A 140 -14.48 -12.76 -8.90
C PHE A 140 -14.88 -14.15 -8.41
N THR A 141 -15.95 -14.26 -7.62
CA THR A 141 -16.47 -15.55 -7.18
C THR A 141 -17.05 -16.36 -8.35
N ILE A 142 -17.72 -15.70 -9.31
CA ILE A 142 -18.29 -16.36 -10.51
C ILE A 142 -17.20 -16.98 -11.39
N ILE A 143 -16.02 -16.35 -11.46
CA ILE A 143 -14.88 -16.85 -12.26
C ILE A 143 -13.92 -17.73 -11.45
N ASP A 144 -14.28 -18.11 -10.21
CA ASP A 144 -13.45 -18.87 -9.28
C ASP A 144 -12.04 -18.27 -9.08
N PHE A 145 -11.97 -16.93 -9.03
CA PHE A 145 -10.70 -16.24 -8.85
C PHE A 145 -10.16 -16.38 -7.42
N PRO A 146 -8.83 -16.58 -7.23
CA PRO A 146 -8.25 -16.76 -5.90
C PRO A 146 -8.48 -15.52 -5.02
N MET A 147 -8.83 -15.74 -3.76
CA MET A 147 -9.13 -14.67 -2.79
C MET A 147 -10.23 -13.69 -3.27
N ALA A 148 -11.21 -14.17 -4.05
CA ALA A 148 -12.27 -13.34 -4.65
C ALA A 148 -12.91 -12.33 -3.68
N ILE A 149 -13.32 -12.77 -2.50
CA ILE A 149 -13.95 -11.91 -1.49
C ILE A 149 -12.95 -10.90 -0.92
N GLY A 150 -11.72 -11.34 -0.58
CA GLY A 150 -10.69 -10.46 -0.02
C GLY A 150 -10.28 -9.37 -1.00
N LEU A 151 -10.09 -9.74 -2.27
CA LEU A 151 -9.75 -8.80 -3.33
C LEU A 151 -10.90 -7.83 -3.62
N GLY A 152 -12.14 -8.31 -3.66
CA GLY A 152 -13.31 -7.46 -3.87
C GLY A 152 -13.52 -6.43 -2.75
N ILE A 153 -13.33 -6.83 -1.49
CA ILE A 153 -13.37 -5.89 -0.35
C ILE A 153 -12.23 -4.85 -0.45
N LEU A 154 -11.02 -5.30 -0.77
CA LEU A 154 -9.88 -4.40 -0.96
C LEU A 154 -10.17 -3.35 -2.04
N ILE A 155 -10.70 -3.78 -3.19
CA ILE A 155 -11.08 -2.89 -4.28
C ILE A 155 -12.15 -1.90 -3.85
N GLY A 156 -13.18 -2.36 -3.12
CA GLY A 156 -14.22 -1.50 -2.59
C GLY A 156 -13.67 -0.44 -1.63
N ILE A 157 -12.74 -0.79 -0.74
CA ILE A 157 -12.08 0.17 0.15
C ILE A 157 -11.22 1.16 -0.66
N MET A 158 -10.48 0.69 -1.64
CA MET A 158 -9.68 1.56 -2.51
C MET A 158 -10.54 2.56 -3.28
N ASP A 159 -11.74 2.17 -3.68
CA ASP A 159 -12.67 3.03 -4.43
C ASP A 159 -13.31 4.17 -3.61
N LEU A 160 -13.09 4.21 -2.28
CA LEU A 160 -13.39 5.42 -1.48
C LEU A 160 -12.69 6.66 -2.04
N VAL A 161 -11.53 6.46 -2.66
CA VAL A 161 -10.85 7.49 -3.47
C VAL A 161 -11.09 7.14 -4.95
N PRO A 162 -11.77 8.00 -5.72
CA PRO A 162 -12.09 7.71 -7.12
C PRO A 162 -10.88 7.26 -7.92
N TYR A 163 -11.06 6.27 -8.77
CA TYR A 163 -10.05 5.68 -9.65
C TYR A 163 -8.90 4.94 -8.94
N LEU A 164 -8.81 4.97 -7.61
CA LEU A 164 -7.74 4.28 -6.88
C LEU A 164 -7.83 2.75 -7.03
N HIS A 165 -9.04 2.21 -7.23
CA HIS A 165 -9.27 0.79 -7.49
C HIS A 165 -8.52 0.26 -8.72
N THR A 166 -8.15 1.12 -9.70
CA THR A 166 -7.37 0.73 -10.86
C THR A 166 -6.00 0.14 -10.47
N PHE A 167 -5.40 0.63 -9.37
CA PHE A 167 -4.16 0.06 -8.85
C PHE A 167 -4.32 -1.37 -8.31
N ALA A 168 -5.54 -1.81 -8.04
CA ALA A 168 -5.81 -3.19 -7.65
C ALA A 168 -5.58 -4.20 -8.80
N LEU A 169 -5.40 -3.75 -10.04
CA LEU A 169 -4.94 -4.60 -11.14
C LEU A 169 -3.56 -5.20 -10.86
N ILE A 170 -2.71 -4.53 -10.06
CA ILE A 170 -1.38 -5.06 -9.70
C ILE A 170 -1.50 -6.31 -8.82
N PRO A 171 -2.17 -6.27 -7.65
CA PRO A 171 -2.37 -7.49 -6.86
C PRO A 171 -3.23 -8.53 -7.60
N THR A 172 -4.16 -8.14 -8.46
CA THR A 172 -4.94 -9.05 -9.30
C THR A 172 -4.03 -9.81 -10.27
N ALA A 173 -3.10 -9.14 -10.95
CA ALA A 173 -2.14 -9.79 -11.84
C ALA A 173 -1.23 -10.76 -11.08
N PHE A 174 -0.81 -10.37 -9.87
CA PHE A 174 0.01 -11.24 -9.02
C PHE A 174 -0.75 -12.50 -8.58
N LEU A 175 -2.00 -12.37 -8.15
CA LEU A 175 -2.86 -13.51 -7.79
C LEU A 175 -3.14 -14.41 -9.00
N ALA A 176 -3.39 -13.83 -10.17
CA ALA A 176 -3.56 -14.59 -11.40
C ALA A 176 -2.31 -15.40 -11.79
N LEU A 177 -1.12 -14.85 -11.52
CA LEU A 177 0.15 -15.55 -11.75
C LEU A 177 0.32 -16.74 -10.80
N LEU A 178 -0.02 -16.57 -9.53
CA LEU A 178 0.02 -17.63 -8.53
C LEU A 178 -0.96 -18.74 -8.90
N GLU A 179 -2.19 -18.41 -9.25
CA GLU A 179 -3.22 -19.36 -9.67
C GLU A 179 -2.81 -20.14 -10.92
N ALA A 180 -2.21 -19.46 -11.90
CA ALA A 180 -1.69 -20.10 -13.10
C ALA A 180 -0.57 -21.10 -12.78
N ALA A 181 0.28 -20.79 -11.80
CA ALA A 181 1.36 -21.67 -11.34
C ALA A 181 0.81 -22.91 -10.61
N ASP A 182 -0.23 -22.73 -9.79
CA ASP A 182 -0.83 -23.82 -9.01
C ASP A 182 -1.70 -24.76 -9.86
N THR A 183 -2.51 -24.19 -10.77
CA THR A 183 -3.46 -24.95 -11.59
C THR A 183 -2.88 -25.45 -12.92
N GLY A 184 -1.73 -24.93 -13.35
CA GLY A 184 -1.16 -25.20 -14.66
C GLY A 184 -1.93 -24.55 -15.81
N GLN A 185 -2.87 -23.66 -15.54
CA GLN A 185 -3.64 -22.94 -16.55
C GLN A 185 -2.85 -21.76 -17.13
N ASN A 186 -3.32 -21.25 -18.26
CA ASN A 186 -2.66 -20.11 -18.91
C ASN A 186 -2.93 -18.82 -18.12
N PHE A 187 -1.86 -18.16 -17.66
CA PHE A 187 -1.93 -16.85 -16.99
C PHE A 187 -2.82 -15.84 -17.72
N TRP A 188 -2.66 -15.73 -19.05
CA TRP A 188 -3.41 -14.76 -19.84
C TRP A 188 -4.92 -15.03 -19.85
N MET A 189 -5.33 -16.29 -19.68
CA MET A 189 -6.75 -16.64 -19.57
C MET A 189 -7.31 -16.19 -18.23
N ILE A 190 -6.64 -16.54 -17.12
CA ILE A 190 -7.07 -16.18 -15.76
C ILE A 190 -7.09 -14.66 -15.59
N PHE A 191 -6.00 -14.00 -15.97
CA PHE A 191 -5.90 -12.54 -15.89
C PHE A 191 -6.87 -11.83 -16.82
N GLY A 192 -7.07 -12.34 -18.03
CA GLY A 192 -8.05 -11.81 -18.98
C GLY A 192 -9.49 -11.86 -18.47
N LEU A 193 -9.88 -12.97 -17.80
CA LEU A 193 -11.18 -13.07 -17.13
C LEU A 193 -11.31 -12.07 -15.98
N ALA A 194 -10.26 -11.89 -15.18
CA ALA A 194 -10.27 -10.88 -14.12
C ALA A 194 -10.42 -9.47 -14.68
N VAL A 195 -9.68 -9.11 -15.73
CA VAL A 195 -9.81 -7.81 -16.42
C VAL A 195 -11.21 -7.63 -17.00
N LEU A 196 -11.82 -8.69 -17.53
CA LEU A 196 -13.20 -8.64 -18.01
C LEU A 196 -14.18 -8.26 -16.87
N VAL A 197 -14.00 -8.83 -15.67
CA VAL A 197 -14.77 -8.44 -14.48
C VAL A 197 -14.58 -6.96 -14.17
N PHE A 198 -13.32 -6.45 -14.18
CA PHE A 198 -13.06 -5.02 -14.00
C PHE A 198 -13.83 -4.16 -15.00
N ILE A 199 -13.78 -4.51 -16.28
CA ILE A 199 -14.47 -3.76 -17.34
C ILE A 199 -16.01 -3.76 -17.12
N ILE A 200 -16.59 -4.92 -16.84
CA ILE A 200 -18.05 -5.05 -16.62
C ILE A 200 -18.47 -4.23 -15.39
N VAL A 201 -17.78 -4.40 -14.26
CA VAL A 201 -18.08 -3.67 -13.03
C VAL A 201 -17.92 -2.18 -13.23
N GLN A 202 -16.88 -1.73 -13.94
CA GLN A 202 -16.64 -0.33 -14.25
C GLN A 202 -17.80 0.26 -15.10
N ILE A 203 -18.19 -0.42 -16.17
CA ILE A 203 -19.30 0.03 -17.04
C ILE A 203 -20.60 0.18 -16.22
N ILE A 204 -20.91 -0.82 -15.38
CA ILE A 204 -22.14 -0.76 -14.57
C ILE A 204 -22.05 0.38 -13.55
N THR A 205 -20.88 0.56 -12.93
CA THR A 205 -20.67 1.64 -11.96
C THR A 205 -20.81 3.00 -12.60
N ASP A 206 -20.17 3.25 -13.74
CA ASP A 206 -20.16 4.56 -14.39
C ASP A 206 -21.50 4.89 -15.05
N MET A 207 -22.19 3.90 -15.64
CA MET A 207 -23.43 4.15 -16.35
C MET A 207 -24.67 4.09 -15.46
N VAL A 208 -24.64 3.34 -14.36
CA VAL A 208 -25.84 3.07 -13.56
C VAL A 208 -25.70 3.54 -12.11
N ILE A 209 -24.64 3.12 -11.43
CA ILE A 209 -24.50 3.34 -9.98
C ILE A 209 -24.16 4.80 -9.70
N THR A 210 -23.09 5.30 -10.30
CA THR A 210 -22.61 6.67 -10.08
C THR A 210 -23.67 7.72 -10.42
N PRO A 211 -24.36 7.70 -11.57
CA PRO A 211 -25.40 8.70 -11.86
C PRO A 211 -26.60 8.61 -10.91
N ARG A 212 -26.97 7.42 -10.47
CA ARG A 212 -28.10 7.24 -9.55
C ARG A 212 -27.80 7.70 -8.13
N ILE A 213 -26.59 7.48 -7.65
CA ILE A 213 -26.17 7.82 -6.29
C ILE A 213 -25.71 9.27 -6.23
N MET A 214 -24.75 9.65 -7.07
CA MET A 214 -24.17 10.99 -7.09
C MET A 214 -25.12 12.04 -7.63
N GLY A 215 -25.90 11.73 -8.67
CA GLY A 215 -26.86 12.66 -9.24
C GLY A 215 -27.95 13.12 -8.26
N LYS A 216 -28.31 12.24 -7.29
CA LYS A 216 -29.22 12.60 -6.19
C LYS A 216 -28.51 13.34 -5.07
N ALA A 217 -27.26 13.00 -4.81
CA ALA A 217 -26.48 13.56 -3.70
C ALA A 217 -26.00 14.98 -3.98
N MET A 218 -25.62 15.29 -5.22
CA MET A 218 -25.04 16.59 -5.59
C MET A 218 -26.08 17.61 -6.08
N GLY A 219 -27.37 17.23 -6.25
CA GLY A 219 -28.42 18.14 -6.70
C GLY A 219 -28.18 18.80 -8.08
N LEU A 220 -27.08 18.43 -8.72
CA LEU A 220 -26.66 18.99 -10.00
C LEU A 220 -27.44 18.33 -11.14
N ASN A 221 -28.12 19.15 -11.93
CA ASN A 221 -28.75 18.67 -13.15
C ASN A 221 -27.65 18.20 -14.12
N PRO A 222 -27.67 16.94 -14.62
CA PRO A 222 -26.68 16.43 -15.55
C PRO A 222 -26.44 17.33 -16.76
N ALA A 223 -27.47 18.09 -17.19
CA ALA A 223 -27.34 19.06 -18.26
C ALA A 223 -26.41 20.24 -17.92
N ILE A 224 -26.35 20.68 -16.64
CA ILE A 224 -25.47 21.76 -16.20
C ILE A 224 -24.01 21.27 -16.16
N LEU A 225 -23.78 20.01 -15.76
CA LEU A 225 -22.45 19.38 -15.78
C LEU A 225 -21.90 19.27 -17.22
N LEU A 226 -22.72 18.83 -18.16
CA LEU A 226 -22.34 18.78 -19.58
C LEU A 226 -22.07 20.17 -20.16
N LEU A 227 -22.85 21.16 -19.73
CA LEU A 227 -22.69 22.55 -20.20
C LEU A 227 -21.37 23.16 -19.64
N SER A 228 -21.02 22.87 -18.40
CA SER A 228 -19.77 23.35 -17.80
C SER A 228 -18.50 22.70 -18.39
N LEU A 229 -18.62 21.52 -18.98
CA LEU A 229 -17.53 20.83 -19.66
C LEU A 229 -17.35 21.28 -21.12
N SER A 230 -18.35 22.00 -21.67
CA SER A 230 -18.35 22.47 -23.06
C SER A 230 -17.86 23.92 -23.22
N ILE A 231 -17.54 24.60 -22.10
CA ILE A 231 -16.97 25.97 -22.05
C ILE A 231 -15.51 25.88 -21.67
#